data_453a09674d16d1a0f7f771c3e6a83686
#
_entry.id   453a09674d16d1a0f7f771c3e6a83686
#
_cell.length_a   1.000
_cell.length_b   1.000
_cell.length_c   1.000
_cell.angle_alpha   90.00
_cell.angle_beta   90.00
_cell.angle_gamma   90.00
#
_symmetry.space_group_name_H-M   'P 1'
#
loop_
_entity.id
_entity.type
_entity.pdbx_description
1 polymer ?
#
loop_
_entity_poly.entity_id
_entity_poly.type
_entity_poly.pdbx_seq_one_letter_code
_entity_poly.pdbx_strand_id
1 'polypeptide(L)'
;MFNQINLGYGRDAELESDAHGLLSAHQAGYDPRSMVDFLRGLRQHEMMSGQAYHSFQATHPDTKERIIKTGSLSESIINREKKSVTKNRKEYLNHIQGLSFGGKRNRGDRKYYKKKHIDVYQVQSGDTFKSIAIKELGNEREDLTIAVMNGKRLEDSLKPGEFLKLVRPGVYRKDTILEIRPDINPTQ
;
A
#
# COMPACT_ATOMS: atom_id res chain seq x y z
N MET A 1 15.60 -5.88 -32.35
CA MET A 1 14.26 -5.60 -32.91
C MET A 1 13.15 -6.37 -32.15
N PHE A 2 13.26 -7.68 -31.93
CA PHE A 2 12.26 -8.47 -31.19
C PHE A 2 12.03 -8.00 -29.72
N ASN A 3 13.06 -7.57 -29.01
CA ASN A 3 12.91 -7.09 -27.62
C ASN A 3 12.10 -5.79 -27.52
N GLN A 4 12.19 -4.89 -28.48
CA GLN A 4 11.40 -3.64 -28.47
C GLN A 4 9.91 -3.88 -28.73
N ILE A 5 9.58 -4.87 -29.55
CA ILE A 5 8.19 -5.24 -29.84
C ILE A 5 7.55 -5.84 -28.59
N ASN A 6 8.23 -6.76 -27.89
CA ASN A 6 7.73 -7.34 -26.65
C ASN A 6 7.57 -6.30 -25.52
N LEU A 7 8.45 -5.30 -25.45
CA LEU A 7 8.35 -4.21 -24.47
C LEU A 7 7.16 -3.29 -24.74
N GLY A 8 6.84 -3.04 -26.02
CA GLY A 8 5.67 -2.27 -26.43
C GLY A 8 4.36 -2.95 -26.03
N TYR A 9 4.25 -4.25 -26.29
CA TYR A 9 3.06 -5.03 -25.89
C TYR A 9 2.88 -5.07 -24.36
N GLY A 10 3.96 -5.20 -23.59
CA GLY A 10 3.90 -5.16 -22.14
C GLY A 10 3.35 -3.83 -21.61
N ARG A 11 3.79 -2.71 -22.20
CA ARG A 11 3.37 -1.37 -21.83
C ARG A 11 1.87 -1.13 -22.04
N ASP A 12 1.38 -1.47 -23.22
CA ASP A 12 -0.02 -1.27 -23.57
C ASP A 12 -0.94 -2.19 -22.72
N ALA A 13 -0.54 -3.43 -22.51
CA ALA A 13 -1.25 -4.36 -21.65
C ALA A 13 -1.35 -3.89 -20.18
N GLU A 14 -0.29 -3.28 -19.64
CA GLU A 14 -0.32 -2.70 -18.29
C GLU A 14 -1.30 -1.53 -18.19
N LEU A 15 -1.28 -0.62 -19.18
CA LEU A 15 -2.19 0.53 -19.23
C LEU A 15 -3.65 0.10 -19.43
N GLU A 16 -3.90 -0.90 -20.24
CA GLU A 16 -5.21 -1.49 -20.45
C GLU A 16 -5.70 -2.19 -19.17
N SER A 17 -4.83 -2.94 -18.50
CA SER A 17 -5.11 -3.58 -17.23
C SER A 17 -5.48 -2.57 -16.14
N ASP A 18 -4.74 -1.45 -16.06
CA ASP A 18 -5.04 -0.35 -15.15
C ASP A 18 -6.42 0.24 -15.43
N ALA A 19 -6.76 0.48 -16.70
CA ALA A 19 -8.05 1.02 -17.09
C ALA A 19 -9.21 0.09 -16.74
N HIS A 20 -9.06 -1.21 -17.01
CA HIS A 20 -10.06 -2.22 -16.64
C HIS A 20 -10.20 -2.36 -15.12
N GLY A 21 -9.07 -2.30 -14.40
CA GLY A 21 -9.06 -2.32 -12.93
C GLY A 21 -9.83 -1.15 -12.32
N LEU A 22 -9.65 0.06 -12.85
CA LEU A 22 -10.39 1.26 -12.43
C LEU A 22 -11.90 1.11 -12.65
N LEU A 23 -12.30 0.65 -13.83
CA LEU A 23 -13.71 0.44 -14.16
C LEU A 23 -14.35 -0.62 -13.26
N SER A 24 -13.67 -1.74 -13.07
CA SER A 24 -14.15 -2.83 -12.21
C SER A 24 -14.28 -2.39 -10.76
N ALA A 25 -13.30 -1.65 -10.23
CA ALA A 25 -13.36 -1.09 -8.88
C ALA A 25 -14.56 -0.15 -8.72
N HIS A 26 -14.76 0.75 -9.68
CA HIS A 26 -15.89 1.68 -9.65
C HIS A 26 -17.24 0.96 -9.74
N GLN A 27 -17.37 -0.02 -10.63
CA GLN A 27 -18.59 -0.84 -10.74
C GLN A 27 -18.91 -1.58 -9.44
N ALA A 28 -17.87 -2.07 -8.75
CA ALA A 28 -18.00 -2.69 -7.43
C ALA A 28 -18.27 -1.71 -6.28
N GLY A 29 -18.35 -0.40 -6.56
CA GLY A 29 -18.61 0.64 -5.55
C GLY A 29 -17.38 1.18 -4.83
N TYR A 30 -16.17 0.83 -5.28
CA TYR A 30 -14.93 1.35 -4.72
C TYR A 30 -14.49 2.66 -5.41
N ASP A 31 -13.76 3.49 -4.66
CA ASP A 31 -13.18 4.73 -5.18
C ASP A 31 -12.01 4.42 -6.11
N PRO A 32 -12.13 4.64 -7.44
CA PRO A 32 -11.09 4.32 -8.40
C PRO A 32 -9.80 5.15 -8.18
N ARG A 33 -9.87 6.30 -7.51
CA ARG A 33 -8.69 7.12 -7.16
C ARG A 33 -7.73 6.38 -6.23
N SER A 34 -8.19 5.34 -5.53
CA SER A 34 -7.34 4.50 -4.70
C SER A 34 -6.24 3.77 -5.49
N MET A 35 -6.45 3.50 -6.78
CA MET A 35 -5.41 2.95 -7.65
C MET A 35 -4.29 3.97 -7.90
N VAL A 36 -4.65 5.23 -8.06
CA VAL A 36 -3.66 6.31 -8.21
C VAL A 36 -2.80 6.42 -6.95
N ASP A 37 -3.44 6.35 -5.78
CA ASP A 37 -2.72 6.36 -4.49
C ASP A 37 -1.78 5.16 -4.36
N PHE A 38 -2.21 3.98 -4.80
CA PHE A 38 -1.37 2.76 -4.86
C PHE A 38 -0.17 2.94 -5.77
N LEU A 39 -0.36 3.44 -7.00
CA LEU A 39 0.73 3.67 -7.95
C LEU A 39 1.73 4.72 -7.47
N ARG A 40 1.26 5.75 -6.77
CA ARG A 40 2.14 6.74 -6.13
C ARG A 40 3.00 6.10 -5.04
N GLY A 41 2.40 5.25 -4.20
CA GLY A 41 3.13 4.50 -3.18
C GLY A 41 4.14 3.54 -3.79
N LEU A 42 3.79 2.83 -4.87
CA LEU A 42 4.69 1.95 -5.61
C LEU A 42 5.90 2.74 -6.14
N ARG A 43 5.67 3.87 -6.78
CA ARG A 43 6.74 4.74 -7.28
C ARG A 43 7.66 5.23 -6.16
N GLN A 44 7.10 5.63 -5.02
CA GLN A 44 7.89 6.05 -3.87
C GLN A 44 8.78 4.92 -3.36
N HIS A 45 8.25 3.71 -3.27
CA HIS A 45 9.02 2.52 -2.89
C HIS A 45 10.13 2.21 -3.90
N GLU A 46 9.86 2.32 -5.20
CA GLU A 46 10.86 2.14 -6.26
C GLU A 46 12.02 3.12 -6.11
N MET A 47 11.72 4.41 -5.90
CA MET A 47 12.74 5.45 -5.72
C MET A 47 13.63 5.20 -4.50
N MET A 48 13.08 4.64 -3.43
CA MET A 48 13.81 4.37 -2.18
C MET A 48 14.65 3.11 -2.24
N SER A 49 14.19 2.07 -2.91
CA SER A 49 14.88 0.78 -2.97
C SER A 49 16.13 0.79 -3.86
N GLY A 50 16.35 1.85 -4.62
CA GLY A 50 17.43 1.93 -5.61
C GLY A 50 17.36 0.89 -6.73
N GLN A 51 16.38 -0.01 -6.68
CA GLN A 51 16.16 -1.06 -7.68
C GLN A 51 15.42 -0.54 -8.93
N ALA A 52 14.98 0.71 -8.89
CA ALA A 52 14.06 1.29 -9.85
C ALA A 52 14.61 1.41 -11.27
N TYR A 53 15.92 1.41 -11.48
CA TYR A 53 16.41 1.96 -12.74
C TYR A 53 16.74 0.97 -13.84
N HIS A 54 16.98 -0.31 -13.58
CA HIS A 54 17.58 -1.15 -14.62
C HIS A 54 16.89 -2.44 -15.03
N SER A 55 16.04 -3.03 -14.20
CA SER A 55 15.38 -4.29 -14.57
C SER A 55 13.86 -4.20 -14.73
N PHE A 56 13.20 -3.39 -13.92
CA PHE A 56 11.74 -3.26 -13.94
C PHE A 56 11.26 -2.31 -15.05
N GLN A 57 11.95 -1.19 -15.27
CA GLN A 57 11.61 -0.23 -16.34
C GLN A 57 11.82 -0.78 -17.75
N ALA A 58 12.66 -1.80 -17.91
CA ALA A 58 12.87 -2.41 -19.22
C ALA A 58 11.66 -3.23 -19.70
N THR A 59 10.78 -3.67 -18.77
CA THR A 59 9.65 -4.56 -19.07
C THR A 59 8.28 -3.96 -18.77
N HIS A 60 8.22 -2.90 -17.97
CA HIS A 60 6.97 -2.25 -17.56
C HIS A 60 6.97 -0.75 -17.93
N PRO A 61 5.79 -0.15 -18.19
CA PRO A 61 5.70 1.29 -18.40
C PRO A 61 6.15 2.06 -17.16
N ASP A 62 6.70 3.26 -17.39
CA ASP A 62 7.03 4.18 -16.30
C ASP A 62 5.80 4.39 -15.41
N THR A 63 5.95 4.08 -14.12
CA THR A 63 4.90 4.26 -13.11
C THR A 63 4.34 5.70 -13.13
N LYS A 64 5.14 6.69 -13.55
CA LYS A 64 4.69 8.07 -13.74
C LYS A 64 3.61 8.19 -14.83
N GLU A 65 3.78 7.52 -15.96
CA GLU A 65 2.77 7.52 -17.02
C GLU A 65 1.49 6.84 -16.58
N ARG A 66 1.61 5.72 -15.87
CA ARG A 66 0.47 5.01 -15.28
C ARG A 66 -0.30 5.93 -14.31
N ILE A 67 0.39 6.65 -13.41
CA ILE A 67 -0.22 7.62 -12.48
C ILE A 67 -1.01 8.70 -13.25
N ILE A 68 -0.45 9.24 -14.33
CA ILE A 68 -1.12 10.30 -15.10
C ILE A 68 -2.37 9.75 -15.79
N LYS A 69 -2.27 8.62 -16.48
CA LYS A 69 -3.39 8.03 -17.23
C LYS A 69 -4.50 7.53 -16.31
N THR A 70 -4.15 6.82 -15.24
CA THR A 70 -5.14 6.35 -14.25
C THR A 70 -5.78 7.52 -13.51
N GLY A 71 -5.03 8.60 -13.21
CA GLY A 71 -5.55 9.81 -12.61
C GLY A 71 -6.62 10.46 -13.47
N SER A 72 -6.31 10.74 -14.73
CA SER A 72 -7.26 11.34 -15.67
C SER A 72 -8.50 10.48 -15.87
N LEU A 73 -8.34 9.17 -16.00
CA LEU A 73 -9.45 8.24 -16.19
C LEU A 73 -10.33 8.12 -14.94
N SER A 74 -9.73 8.06 -13.74
CA SER A 74 -10.49 7.98 -12.49
C SER A 74 -11.37 9.21 -12.26
N GLU A 75 -10.85 10.40 -12.52
CA GLU A 75 -11.63 11.65 -12.44
C GLU A 75 -12.75 11.69 -13.49
N SER A 76 -12.48 11.24 -14.71
CA SER A 76 -13.50 11.15 -15.77
C SER A 76 -14.65 10.22 -15.37
N ILE A 77 -14.34 9.04 -14.80
CA ILE A 77 -15.34 8.07 -14.33
C ILE A 77 -16.23 8.70 -13.26
N ILE A 78 -15.62 9.31 -12.22
CA ILE A 78 -16.35 9.88 -11.09
C ILE A 78 -17.24 11.04 -11.53
N ASN A 79 -16.72 11.93 -12.38
CA ASN A 79 -17.48 13.08 -12.85
C ASN A 79 -18.66 12.69 -13.74
N ARG A 80 -18.51 11.62 -14.53
CA ARG A 80 -19.57 11.15 -15.42
C ARG A 80 -20.67 10.40 -14.69
N GLU A 81 -20.31 9.50 -13.77
CA GLU A 81 -21.28 8.59 -13.17
C GLU A 81 -21.88 9.07 -11.86
N LYS A 82 -21.22 10.01 -11.16
CA LYS A 82 -21.66 10.61 -9.88
C LYS A 82 -22.12 9.58 -8.83
N LYS A 83 -21.61 8.34 -8.92
CA LYS A 83 -21.94 7.25 -8.01
C LYS A 83 -21.22 7.45 -6.67
N SER A 84 -21.90 7.16 -5.57
CA SER A 84 -21.25 7.10 -4.25
C SER A 84 -20.23 5.95 -4.23
N VAL A 85 -19.02 6.24 -3.81
CA VAL A 85 -17.91 5.28 -3.75
C VAL A 85 -17.27 5.26 -2.36
N THR A 86 -16.66 4.13 -2.00
CA THR A 86 -16.02 3.93 -0.71
C THR A 86 -14.58 3.43 -0.86
N LYS A 87 -13.74 3.70 0.13
CA LYS A 87 -12.38 3.14 0.21
C LYS A 87 -12.30 1.88 1.06
N ASN A 88 -13.30 1.62 1.90
CA ASN A 88 -13.38 0.48 2.83
C ASN A 88 -12.06 0.14 3.55
N ARG A 89 -11.26 1.17 3.89
CA ARG A 89 -9.92 1.00 4.44
C ARG A 89 -9.90 0.16 5.72
N LYS A 90 -10.87 0.37 6.61
CA LYS A 90 -10.96 -0.36 7.88
C LYS A 90 -11.15 -1.86 7.64
N GLU A 91 -12.09 -2.21 6.78
CA GLU A 91 -12.39 -3.59 6.41
C GLU A 91 -11.17 -4.24 5.74
N TYR A 92 -10.54 -3.55 4.79
CA TYR A 92 -9.31 -4.02 4.16
C TYR A 92 -8.22 -4.32 5.20
N LEU A 93 -7.98 -3.41 6.15
CA LEU A 93 -6.95 -3.59 7.17
C LEU A 93 -7.26 -4.80 8.08
N ASN A 94 -8.52 -5.01 8.44
CA ASN A 94 -8.94 -6.18 9.20
C ASN A 94 -8.65 -7.49 8.46
N HIS A 95 -8.84 -7.52 7.15
CA HIS A 95 -8.58 -8.72 6.34
C HIS A 95 -7.09 -9.04 6.16
N ILE A 96 -6.23 -8.02 6.13
CA ILE A 96 -4.79 -8.23 5.96
C ILE A 96 -4.02 -8.39 7.28
N GLN A 97 -4.65 -8.12 8.41
CA GLN A 97 -4.03 -8.30 9.72
C GLN A 97 -3.64 -9.77 9.92
N GLY A 98 -2.40 -10.01 10.32
CA GLY A 98 -1.86 -11.35 10.51
C GLY A 98 -1.30 -12.02 9.26
N LEU A 99 -1.48 -11.43 8.07
CA LEU A 99 -0.87 -11.98 6.85
C LEU A 99 0.66 -12.02 6.96
N SER A 100 1.24 -13.11 6.53
CA SER A 100 2.70 -13.24 6.43
C SER A 100 3.26 -12.20 5.45
N PHE A 101 4.29 -11.48 5.87
CA PHE A 101 4.91 -10.42 5.10
C PHE A 101 6.33 -10.79 4.69
N GLY A 102 6.61 -10.64 3.38
CA GLY A 102 7.93 -10.85 2.81
C GLY A 102 8.39 -12.30 2.79
N GLY A 103 9.52 -12.49 2.15
CA GLY A 103 10.27 -13.71 2.19
C GLY A 103 10.15 -14.61 0.97
N LYS A 104 11.14 -14.50 0.07
CA LYS A 104 11.48 -15.64 -0.79
C LYS A 104 12.10 -16.72 0.09
N ARG A 105 11.47 -17.89 0.10
CA ARG A 105 12.02 -19.10 0.69
C ARG A 105 13.13 -19.62 -0.24
N ASN A 106 14.36 -19.11 -0.10
CA ASN A 106 15.51 -19.77 -0.71
C ASN A 106 15.62 -21.15 -0.08
N ARG A 107 15.60 -22.21 -0.89
CA ARG A 107 15.62 -23.62 -0.45
C ARG A 107 16.83 -23.97 0.45
N GLY A 108 17.87 -23.11 0.51
CA GLY A 108 19.10 -23.31 1.30
C GLY A 108 19.11 -22.68 2.68
N ASP A 109 18.39 -21.56 2.92
CA ASP A 109 18.55 -20.73 4.12
C ASP A 109 17.39 -20.83 5.12
N ARG A 110 17.05 -22.05 5.54
CA ARG A 110 16.02 -22.25 6.59
C ARG A 110 16.40 -21.62 7.94
N LYS A 111 17.69 -21.35 8.18
CA LYS A 111 18.21 -21.00 9.50
C LYS A 111 18.07 -19.51 9.87
N TYR A 112 17.88 -18.62 8.91
CA TYR A 112 17.87 -17.17 9.13
C TYR A 112 16.57 -16.45 8.74
N TYR A 113 15.56 -17.16 8.30
CA TYR A 113 14.30 -16.52 7.93
C TYR A 113 13.46 -16.20 9.16
N LYS A 114 13.54 -14.95 9.60
CA LYS A 114 12.62 -14.43 10.62
C LYS A 114 11.25 -14.20 9.97
N LYS A 115 10.25 -14.98 10.36
CA LYS A 115 8.86 -14.74 9.95
C LYS A 115 8.48 -13.32 10.35
N LYS A 116 7.75 -12.64 9.45
CA LYS A 116 7.14 -11.34 9.70
C LYS A 116 5.68 -11.41 9.34
N HIS A 117 4.87 -10.54 9.93
CA HIS A 117 3.45 -10.43 9.63
C HIS A 117 3.03 -8.95 9.58
N ILE A 118 1.92 -8.70 8.90
CA ILE A 118 1.27 -7.38 8.92
C ILE A 118 0.44 -7.27 10.19
N ASP A 119 0.64 -6.18 10.91
CA ASP A 119 -0.20 -5.78 12.04
C ASP A 119 -0.83 -4.42 11.77
N VAL A 120 -1.89 -4.10 12.49
CA VAL A 120 -2.62 -2.84 12.37
C VAL A 120 -2.47 -2.07 13.68
N TYR A 121 -1.98 -0.84 13.58
CA TYR A 121 -1.77 0.06 14.71
C TYR A 121 -2.72 1.26 14.62
N GLN A 122 -3.37 1.59 15.71
CA GLN A 122 -4.19 2.80 15.80
C GLN A 122 -3.36 3.95 16.38
N VAL A 123 -3.20 5.01 15.61
CA VAL A 123 -2.43 6.21 15.97
C VAL A 123 -3.00 6.86 17.22
N GLN A 124 -2.12 7.14 18.18
CA GLN A 124 -2.43 7.86 19.40
C GLN A 124 -2.11 9.35 19.28
N SER A 125 -2.62 10.15 20.18
CA SER A 125 -2.28 11.58 20.21
C SER A 125 -0.79 11.79 20.45
N GLY A 126 -0.15 12.61 19.63
CA GLY A 126 1.29 12.89 19.70
C GLY A 126 2.19 11.87 19.00
N ASP A 127 1.62 10.81 18.38
CA ASP A 127 2.41 9.87 17.61
C ASP A 127 3.04 10.51 16.36
N THR A 128 4.26 10.07 16.08
CA THR A 128 4.99 10.31 14.85
C THR A 128 5.45 8.97 14.28
N PHE A 129 5.82 8.90 13.01
CA PHE A 129 6.38 7.65 12.44
C PHE A 129 7.58 7.16 13.24
N LYS A 130 8.45 8.09 13.68
CA LYS A 130 9.61 7.76 14.49
C LYS A 130 9.22 7.20 15.86
N SER A 131 8.27 7.84 16.57
CA SER A 131 7.83 7.35 17.89
C SER A 131 7.18 5.98 17.80
N ILE A 132 6.36 5.73 16.76
CA ILE A 132 5.75 4.45 16.49
C ILE A 132 6.81 3.39 16.17
N ALA A 133 7.80 3.72 15.33
CA ALA A 133 8.88 2.80 14.95
C ALA A 133 9.68 2.34 16.18
N ILE A 134 10.02 3.26 17.08
CA ILE A 134 10.72 2.96 18.33
C ILE A 134 9.85 2.10 19.25
N LYS A 135 8.62 2.57 19.53
CA LYS A 135 7.71 1.96 20.49
C LYS A 135 7.25 0.57 20.06
N GLU A 136 6.87 0.43 18.80
CA GLU A 136 6.19 -0.77 18.30
C GLU A 136 7.13 -1.79 17.63
N LEU A 137 8.25 -1.32 17.07
CA LEU A 137 9.20 -2.16 16.33
C LEU A 137 10.59 -2.19 16.95
N GLY A 138 10.88 -1.34 17.95
CA GLY A 138 12.20 -1.27 18.61
C GLY A 138 13.32 -0.73 17.71
N ASN A 139 12.98 -0.09 16.59
CA ASN A 139 13.96 0.38 15.61
C ASN A 139 13.49 1.67 14.94
N GLU A 140 14.14 2.78 15.21
CA GLU A 140 13.76 4.08 14.62
C GLU A 140 13.86 4.11 13.10
N ARG A 141 14.72 3.28 12.48
CA ARG A 141 14.91 3.23 11.02
C ARG A 141 13.71 2.64 10.26
N GLU A 142 12.75 2.09 10.97
CA GLU A 142 11.51 1.58 10.36
C GLU A 142 10.47 2.68 10.11
N ASP A 143 10.71 3.92 10.55
CA ASP A 143 9.80 5.06 10.40
C ASP A 143 9.43 5.30 8.93
N LEU A 144 10.43 5.31 8.05
CA LEU A 144 10.25 5.46 6.61
C LEU A 144 9.50 4.27 6.00
N THR A 145 9.79 3.05 6.44
CA THR A 145 9.07 1.84 6.03
C THR A 145 7.59 1.94 6.39
N ILE A 146 7.28 2.39 7.61
CA ILE A 146 5.90 2.61 8.06
C ILE A 146 5.22 3.66 7.18
N ALA A 147 5.85 4.80 6.93
CA ALA A 147 5.28 5.87 6.10
C ALA A 147 4.92 5.35 4.71
N VAL A 148 5.89 4.76 4.00
CA VAL A 148 5.72 4.27 2.62
C VAL A 148 4.67 3.17 2.52
N MET A 149 4.66 2.19 3.43
CA MET A 149 3.64 1.13 3.44
C MET A 149 2.21 1.66 3.59
N ASN A 150 2.08 2.85 4.16
CA ASN A 150 0.78 3.50 4.37
C ASN A 150 0.48 4.58 3.32
N GLY A 151 1.31 4.72 2.28
CA GLY A 151 1.14 5.72 1.22
C GLY A 151 1.34 7.14 1.73
N LYS A 152 2.18 7.31 2.73
CA LYS A 152 2.51 8.59 3.37
C LYS A 152 3.98 8.93 3.16
N ARG A 153 4.32 10.21 3.31
CA ARG A 153 5.69 10.69 3.38
C ARG A 153 6.10 10.79 4.83
N LEU A 154 7.39 10.77 5.10
CA LEU A 154 7.91 10.80 6.48
C LEU A 154 7.51 12.08 7.23
N GLU A 155 7.37 13.18 6.49
CA GLU A 155 6.98 14.49 7.01
C GLU A 155 5.46 14.68 7.18
N ASP A 156 4.64 13.73 6.72
CA ASP A 156 3.19 13.82 6.84
C ASP A 156 2.76 13.67 8.31
N SER A 157 1.83 14.53 8.74
CA SER A 157 1.24 14.45 10.08
C SER A 157 0.32 13.25 10.20
N LEU A 158 0.37 12.59 11.35
CA LEU A 158 -0.53 11.49 11.71
C LEU A 158 -1.75 12.05 12.46
N LYS A 159 -2.91 11.49 12.14
CA LYS A 159 -4.16 11.86 12.83
C LYS A 159 -4.47 10.82 13.92
N PRO A 160 -4.73 11.24 15.16
CA PRO A 160 -5.19 10.31 16.19
C PRO A 160 -6.42 9.53 15.72
N GLY A 161 -6.42 8.23 15.98
CA GLY A 161 -7.48 7.32 15.56
C GLY A 161 -7.33 6.74 14.14
N GLU A 162 -6.44 7.27 13.29
CA GLU A 162 -6.18 6.61 12.01
C GLU A 162 -5.44 5.27 12.19
N PHE A 163 -5.59 4.38 11.22
CA PHE A 163 -4.95 3.06 11.24
C PHE A 163 -3.77 2.98 10.28
N LEU A 164 -2.67 2.43 10.78
CA LEU A 164 -1.44 2.20 10.03
C LEU A 164 -1.12 0.70 9.97
N LYS A 165 -0.57 0.27 8.84
CA LYS A 165 0.06 -1.04 8.69
C LYS A 165 1.45 -0.99 9.28
N LEU A 166 1.79 -1.98 10.09
CA LEU A 166 3.13 -2.23 10.60
C LEU A 166 3.58 -3.63 10.16
N VAL A 167 4.90 -3.83 10.02
CA VAL A 167 5.49 -5.15 9.80
C VAL A 167 6.19 -5.59 11.07
N ARG A 168 5.57 -6.51 11.80
CA ARG A 168 6.15 -7.06 13.03
C ARG A 168 6.94 -8.33 12.80
N PRO A 169 8.03 -8.56 13.53
CA PRO A 169 8.71 -9.86 13.54
C PRO A 169 7.83 -10.92 14.22
N GLY A 170 8.00 -12.17 13.82
CA GLY A 170 7.31 -13.30 14.41
C GLY A 170 6.08 -13.75 13.63
N VAL A 171 5.36 -14.72 14.23
CA VAL A 171 4.09 -15.24 13.73
C VAL A 171 2.98 -14.48 14.43
N TYR A 172 1.99 -14.06 13.67
CA TYR A 172 0.80 -13.43 14.21
C TYR A 172 0.06 -14.40 15.16
N ARG A 173 -0.29 -13.93 16.34
CA ARG A 173 -1.11 -14.65 17.30
C ARG A 173 -2.38 -13.85 17.56
N LYS A 174 -3.52 -14.48 17.33
CA LYS A 174 -4.83 -13.84 17.43
C LYS A 174 -5.14 -13.29 18.84
N ASP A 175 -4.47 -13.84 19.85
CA ASP A 175 -4.63 -13.46 21.28
C ASP A 175 -3.94 -12.12 21.62
N THR A 176 -3.20 -11.54 20.67
CA THR A 176 -2.59 -10.21 20.78
C THR A 176 -3.46 -9.13 20.10
N ILE A 177 -4.72 -9.43 19.85
CA ILE A 177 -5.65 -8.52 19.20
C ILE A 177 -5.90 -7.35 20.15
N LEU A 178 -5.45 -6.18 19.79
CA LEU A 178 -6.23 -4.99 20.06
C LEU A 178 -7.53 -5.17 19.27
N GLU A 179 -8.58 -5.64 19.96
CA GLU A 179 -9.93 -5.52 19.42
C GLU A 179 -10.06 -4.08 18.97
N ILE A 180 -10.25 -3.87 17.67
CA ILE A 180 -10.62 -2.56 17.15
C ILE A 180 -11.99 -2.33 17.75
N ARG A 181 -12.02 -1.67 18.93
CA ARG A 181 -13.25 -1.39 19.65
C ARG A 181 -14.19 -0.70 18.69
N PRO A 182 -15.42 -1.20 18.54
CA PRO A 182 -16.42 -0.49 17.76
C PRO A 182 -16.64 0.87 18.44
N ASP A 183 -16.40 1.90 17.66
CA ASP A 183 -16.79 3.28 17.81
C ASP A 183 -17.12 3.79 19.24
N ILE A 184 -16.18 4.51 19.83
CA ILE A 184 -16.56 5.57 20.75
C ILE A 184 -17.10 6.69 19.85
N ASN A 185 -18.41 6.76 19.79
CA ASN A 185 -19.15 7.82 19.12
C ASN A 185 -18.77 9.16 19.80
N PRO A 186 -18.21 10.18 19.10
CA PRO A 186 -17.93 11.45 19.70
C PRO A 186 -19.20 12.33 19.65
N THR A 187 -20.22 11.95 20.41
CA THR A 187 -21.37 12.81 20.68
C THR A 187 -21.87 12.53 22.10
N GLN A 188 -21.27 13.19 23.04
CA GLN A 188 -21.89 13.84 24.20
C GLN A 188 -21.01 14.97 24.67
#